data_b4519248d59bbc2ede9b7254de003e2b
#
_entry.id   b4519248d59bbc2ede9b7254de003e2b
#
_cell.length_a   1.000
_cell.length_b   1.000
_cell.length_c   1.000
_cell.angle_alpha   90.00
_cell.angle_beta   90.00
_cell.angle_gamma   90.00
#
_symmetry.space_group_name_H-M   'P 1'
#
loop_
_entity.id
_entity.type
_entity.pdbx_description
1 polymer ?
#
loop_
_entity_poly.entity_id
_entity_poly.type
_entity_poly.pdbx_seq_one_letter_code
_entity_poly.pdbx_strand_id
1 'polypeptide(L)'
;MAEPLLTIRDLSVAFETAGQRVEAVKRVSLDIGKGETLALVGESGSGKSVTALSVLQLLPYPLARHTPETRILFEGEDLVRASPRQLQAIRGGRVAMVFQEPMTSLNPLHTVEKQIAETLLLHKGMRGPAARARVIELLRLVGLPEAEKRLDAYPHQLSGGQRQRIMIAMALANEPDLLIADEPTTALDVTIQAQILKLLRDLQERFGMALLLITHDLTIVQKVATRVAVMTRGEIVETGVTAEVFAQPQHPYTRHLLESAPKGQPVRHTKTPPVLLQAKGFKVWFPIRTGVLRRTTGYVKAVDGIDVTVREGETLGVVGESGSGKTTLGLGLLRLLKSEGAIVYDGKRLDPLGTGAMRPLRREIQIVFQDPFSSLSPRLSIGQIVEEGLKVHRIGETPKARRALIEDALTSVGLDPATIDRYPHEFSGGQRQRVAIARALVLKPRLLVLDEPTSALDMSVQAQMVDLLRDLQARHSLAYIFISHDLRVVRALAREVLVMKDGVVVESGDSAAIFERPQHPYTRALMAAAFEIKAEETGAVRT
;
A
#
# COMPACT_ATOMS: atom_id res chain seq x y z
N MET A 1 -8.25 38.92 -4.25
CA MET A 1 -8.06 37.50 -3.91
C MET A 1 -7.44 37.47 -2.53
N ALA A 2 -7.89 36.58 -1.65
CA ALA A 2 -7.26 36.45 -0.32
C ALA A 2 -5.80 35.98 -0.49
N GLU A 3 -4.93 36.47 0.38
CA GLU A 3 -3.52 36.09 0.39
C GLU A 3 -3.38 34.58 0.71
N PRO A 4 -2.60 33.82 -0.08
CA PRO A 4 -2.46 32.37 0.15
C PRO A 4 -1.77 32.09 1.49
N LEU A 5 -2.16 30.98 2.15
CA LEU A 5 -1.55 30.52 3.40
C LEU A 5 -0.12 30.00 3.15
N LEU A 6 0.06 29.20 2.10
CA LEU A 6 1.36 28.69 1.65
C LEU A 6 1.59 29.09 0.20
N THR A 7 2.76 29.60 -0.11
CA THR A 7 3.19 29.91 -1.47
C THR A 7 4.56 29.29 -1.74
N ILE A 8 4.66 28.43 -2.72
CA ILE A 8 5.94 27.88 -3.20
C ILE A 8 6.23 28.51 -4.56
N ARG A 9 7.44 29.03 -4.75
CA ARG A 9 7.91 29.60 -6.03
C ARG A 9 9.27 29.02 -6.40
N ASP A 10 9.39 28.56 -7.64
CA ASP A 10 10.62 28.04 -8.25
C ASP A 10 11.36 27.01 -7.37
N LEU A 11 10.62 26.18 -6.62
CA LEU A 11 11.22 25.15 -5.78
C LEU A 11 12.00 24.17 -6.66
N SER A 12 13.30 24.15 -6.43
CA SER A 12 14.21 23.18 -7.07
C SER A 12 15.04 22.49 -6.00
N VAL A 13 15.08 21.16 -6.07
CA VAL A 13 15.83 20.34 -5.11
C VAL A 13 16.72 19.36 -5.85
N ALA A 14 18.01 19.40 -5.56
CA ALA A 14 18.98 18.44 -6.06
C ALA A 14 19.63 17.66 -4.89
N PHE A 15 19.86 16.37 -5.10
CA PHE A 15 20.63 15.51 -4.19
C PHE A 15 22.02 15.27 -4.78
N GLU A 16 23.04 15.47 -3.95
CA GLU A 16 24.44 15.17 -4.30
C GLU A 16 24.84 13.84 -3.63
N THR A 17 24.96 12.77 -4.40
CA THR A 17 25.32 11.44 -3.90
C THR A 17 26.40 10.82 -4.76
N ALA A 18 27.52 10.42 -4.13
CA ALA A 18 28.62 9.68 -4.78
C ALA A 18 29.10 10.28 -6.13
N GLY A 19 29.13 11.60 -6.24
CA GLY A 19 29.60 12.31 -7.45
C GLY A 19 28.52 12.46 -8.55
N GLN A 20 27.27 12.06 -8.29
CA GLN A 20 26.12 12.30 -9.16
C GLN A 20 25.19 13.33 -8.53
N ARG A 21 24.70 14.25 -9.34
CA ARG A 21 23.66 15.22 -8.99
C ARG A 21 22.34 14.76 -9.61
N VAL A 22 21.37 14.48 -8.74
CA VAL A 22 20.01 14.09 -9.13
C VAL A 22 19.05 15.22 -8.80
N GLU A 23 18.43 15.82 -9.81
CA GLU A 23 17.39 16.83 -9.62
C GLU A 23 16.04 16.15 -9.37
N ALA A 24 15.60 16.15 -8.11
CA ALA A 24 14.36 15.50 -7.69
C ALA A 24 13.13 16.42 -7.88
N VAL A 25 13.32 17.75 -7.79
CA VAL A 25 12.27 18.77 -7.99
C VAL A 25 12.84 19.89 -8.83
N LYS A 26 12.08 20.37 -9.82
CA LYS A 26 12.51 21.32 -10.85
C LYS A 26 11.48 22.44 -10.99
N ARG A 27 11.82 23.62 -10.44
CA ARG A 27 11.05 24.87 -10.56
C ARG A 27 9.56 24.71 -10.26
N VAL A 28 9.20 23.91 -9.24
CA VAL A 28 7.83 23.71 -8.81
C VAL A 28 7.29 25.00 -8.17
N SER A 29 6.12 25.44 -8.63
CA SER A 29 5.39 26.58 -8.08
C SER A 29 3.94 26.17 -7.83
N LEU A 30 3.45 26.43 -6.61
CA LEU A 30 2.06 26.20 -6.19
C LEU A 30 1.69 27.11 -5.02
N ASP A 31 0.40 27.26 -4.79
CA ASP A 31 -0.15 28.01 -3.67
C ASP A 31 -1.33 27.26 -3.05
N ILE A 32 -1.53 27.47 -1.74
CA ILE A 32 -2.63 26.88 -0.98
C ILE A 32 -3.30 27.99 -0.18
N GLY A 33 -4.61 28.13 -0.34
CA GLY A 33 -5.45 29.05 0.41
C GLY A 33 -5.78 28.53 1.82
N LYS A 34 -6.28 29.41 2.69
CA LYS A 34 -6.80 29.01 4.01
C LYS A 34 -8.03 28.10 3.83
N GLY A 35 -8.07 26.98 4.54
CA GLY A 35 -9.17 26.01 4.47
C GLY A 35 -9.24 25.23 3.16
N GLU A 36 -8.32 25.42 2.23
CA GLU A 36 -8.28 24.72 0.94
C GLU A 36 -7.68 23.33 1.07
N THR A 37 -8.18 22.37 0.30
CA THR A 37 -7.50 21.09 0.03
C THR A 37 -6.87 21.12 -1.36
N LEU A 38 -5.55 21.14 -1.41
CA LEU A 38 -4.78 20.92 -2.63
C LEU A 38 -4.24 19.48 -2.65
N ALA A 39 -4.54 18.72 -3.69
CA ALA A 39 -3.90 17.43 -3.92
C ALA A 39 -2.66 17.56 -4.79
N LEU A 40 -1.56 16.95 -4.39
CA LEU A 40 -0.36 16.78 -5.21
C LEU A 40 -0.26 15.31 -5.62
N VAL A 41 -0.43 15.03 -6.92
CA VAL A 41 -0.54 13.66 -7.46
C VAL A 41 0.54 13.36 -8.48
N GLY A 42 0.84 12.08 -8.69
CA GLY A 42 1.81 11.58 -9.65
C GLY A 42 2.37 10.23 -9.24
N GLU A 43 3.16 9.61 -10.10
CA GLU A 43 3.80 8.32 -9.84
C GLU A 43 4.85 8.40 -8.73
N SER A 44 5.26 7.24 -8.19
CA SER A 44 6.36 7.14 -7.24
C SER A 44 7.66 7.74 -7.85
N GLY A 45 8.40 8.50 -7.04
CA GLY A 45 9.61 9.17 -7.51
C GLY A 45 9.38 10.46 -8.33
N SER A 46 8.13 10.93 -8.50
CA SER A 46 7.85 12.20 -9.19
C SER A 46 8.29 13.47 -8.44
N GLY A 47 8.67 13.37 -7.14
CA GLY A 47 9.14 14.49 -6.32
C GLY A 47 8.15 15.02 -5.29
N LYS A 48 6.95 14.41 -5.13
CA LYS A 48 5.87 14.86 -4.23
C LYS A 48 6.32 14.97 -2.77
N SER A 49 6.84 13.90 -2.19
CA SER A 49 7.30 13.88 -0.80
C SER A 49 8.50 14.81 -0.59
N VAL A 50 9.38 14.96 -1.59
CA VAL A 50 10.49 15.92 -1.54
C VAL A 50 9.96 17.35 -1.49
N THR A 51 8.91 17.67 -2.26
CA THR A 51 8.22 18.96 -2.22
C THR A 51 7.62 19.22 -0.85
N ALA A 52 6.92 18.25 -0.26
CA ALA A 52 6.34 18.35 1.08
C ALA A 52 7.38 18.55 2.18
N LEU A 53 8.45 17.74 2.18
CA LEU A 53 9.54 17.84 3.15
C LEU A 53 10.30 19.17 3.04
N SER A 54 10.35 19.76 1.83
CA SER A 54 10.94 21.09 1.61
C SER A 54 10.19 22.18 2.35
N VAL A 55 8.86 22.12 2.44
CA VAL A 55 8.05 23.10 3.17
C VAL A 55 8.50 23.18 4.62
N LEU A 56 8.74 22.04 5.24
CA LEU A 56 9.17 21.96 6.64
C LEU A 56 10.70 21.96 6.80
N GLN A 57 11.48 22.13 5.74
CA GLN A 57 12.95 22.05 5.77
C GLN A 57 13.45 20.75 6.45
N LEU A 58 12.83 19.59 6.14
CA LEU A 58 13.13 18.27 6.71
C LEU A 58 13.97 17.39 5.78
N LEU A 59 14.44 17.92 4.66
CA LEU A 59 15.34 17.18 3.77
C LEU A 59 16.69 16.90 4.44
N PRO A 60 17.43 15.85 4.01
CA PRO A 60 18.75 15.51 4.57
C PRO A 60 19.82 16.49 4.11
N TYR A 61 19.90 17.66 4.73
CA TYR A 61 20.96 18.63 4.46
C TYR A 61 22.31 18.19 5.06
N PRO A 62 23.46 18.38 4.40
CA PRO A 62 23.68 19.13 3.15
C PRO A 62 23.58 18.30 1.86
N LEU A 63 23.16 17.02 1.92
CA LEU A 63 23.02 16.18 0.71
C LEU A 63 21.94 16.72 -0.23
N ALA A 64 20.82 17.18 0.31
CA ALA A 64 19.80 17.91 -0.42
C ALA A 64 20.15 19.39 -0.46
N ARG A 65 19.92 20.05 -1.59
CA ARG A 65 20.14 21.50 -1.77
C ARG A 65 19.00 22.12 -2.54
N HIS A 66 18.53 23.29 -2.05
CA HIS A 66 17.65 24.18 -2.81
C HIS A 66 18.48 25.11 -3.69
N THR A 67 17.89 25.57 -4.80
CA THR A 67 18.50 26.64 -5.59
C THR A 67 18.26 28.00 -4.92
N PRO A 68 19.08 29.04 -5.22
CA PRO A 68 18.92 30.38 -4.63
C PRO A 68 17.58 31.05 -4.96
N GLU A 69 16.94 30.67 -6.06
CA GLU A 69 15.65 31.20 -6.53
C GLU A 69 14.47 30.65 -5.73
N THR A 70 14.64 29.48 -5.09
CA THR A 70 13.60 28.83 -4.31
C THR A 70 13.06 29.75 -3.22
N ARG A 71 11.72 29.89 -3.14
CA ARG A 71 10.99 30.56 -2.09
C ARG A 71 9.86 29.67 -1.59
N ILE A 72 9.75 29.55 -0.28
CA ILE A 72 8.63 28.87 0.39
C ILE A 72 8.11 29.84 1.44
N LEU A 73 6.98 30.48 1.15
CA LEU A 73 6.39 31.50 1.99
C LEU A 73 5.19 30.92 2.74
N PHE A 74 5.22 30.96 4.05
CA PHE A 74 4.08 30.63 4.91
C PHE A 74 3.58 31.92 5.58
N GLU A 75 2.37 32.37 5.21
CA GLU A 75 1.85 33.70 5.58
C GLU A 75 2.86 34.83 5.34
N GLY A 76 3.57 34.77 4.22
CA GLY A 76 4.57 35.76 3.84
C GLY A 76 5.97 35.55 4.41
N GLU A 77 6.17 34.68 5.40
CA GLU A 77 7.49 34.35 5.96
C GLU A 77 8.22 33.30 5.13
N ASP A 78 9.47 33.59 4.70
CA ASP A 78 10.29 32.67 3.89
C ASP A 78 10.92 31.57 4.75
N LEU A 79 10.38 30.35 4.65
CA LEU A 79 10.83 29.19 5.43
C LEU A 79 12.22 28.68 5.02
N VAL A 80 12.64 28.92 3.79
CA VAL A 80 13.98 28.51 3.31
C VAL A 80 15.08 29.29 4.02
N ARG A 81 14.79 30.53 4.40
CA ARG A 81 15.72 31.45 5.08
C ARG A 81 15.44 31.61 6.55
N ALA A 82 14.44 30.92 7.07
CA ALA A 82 14.03 31.02 8.47
C ALA A 82 15.11 30.48 9.42
N SER A 83 15.26 31.14 10.56
CA SER A 83 16.14 30.67 11.61
C SER A 83 15.63 29.37 12.26
N PRO A 84 16.50 28.58 12.90
CA PRO A 84 16.08 27.36 13.60
C PRO A 84 14.95 27.55 14.61
N ARG A 85 14.90 28.71 15.28
CA ARG A 85 13.82 29.05 16.23
C ARG A 85 12.48 29.29 15.53
N GLN A 86 12.48 29.98 14.40
CA GLN A 86 11.27 30.19 13.59
C GLN A 86 10.76 28.85 13.05
N LEU A 87 11.64 28.02 12.49
CA LEU A 87 11.26 26.69 12.02
C LEU A 87 10.70 25.81 13.15
N GLN A 88 11.26 25.88 14.36
CA GLN A 88 10.76 25.15 15.51
C GLN A 88 9.34 25.59 15.91
N ALA A 89 9.04 26.88 15.85
CA ALA A 89 7.71 27.41 16.14
C ALA A 89 6.67 26.98 15.10
N ILE A 90 7.08 26.84 13.84
CA ILE A 90 6.21 26.46 12.72
C ILE A 90 5.98 24.95 12.68
N ARG A 91 7.06 24.15 12.80
CA ARG A 91 7.01 22.68 12.74
C ARG A 91 6.19 22.10 13.89
N GLY A 92 5.07 21.45 13.59
CA GLY A 92 4.17 20.84 14.57
C GLY A 92 3.31 21.83 15.37
N GLY A 93 3.60 23.14 15.28
CA GLY A 93 2.78 24.21 15.85
C GLY A 93 1.75 24.73 14.87
N ARG A 94 2.20 25.26 13.74
CA ARG A 94 1.37 25.88 12.70
C ARG A 94 1.28 25.05 11.42
N VAL A 95 2.35 24.34 11.06
CA VAL A 95 2.39 23.39 9.95
C VAL A 95 2.74 22.02 10.51
N ALA A 96 1.83 21.06 10.36
CA ALA A 96 2.03 19.70 10.81
C ALA A 96 2.10 18.74 9.60
N MET A 97 2.72 17.58 9.81
CA MET A 97 2.84 16.55 8.76
C MET A 97 2.45 15.17 9.29
N VAL A 98 1.68 14.47 8.48
CA VAL A 98 1.41 13.04 8.59
C VAL A 98 2.27 12.34 7.54
N PHE A 99 3.20 11.49 7.99
CA PHE A 99 4.15 10.81 7.12
C PHE A 99 3.56 9.52 6.51
N GLN A 100 4.15 9.06 5.43
CA GLN A 100 3.72 7.90 4.67
C GLN A 100 3.71 6.59 5.50
N GLU A 101 4.73 6.39 6.36
CA GLU A 101 4.88 5.16 7.14
C GLU A 101 4.73 5.41 8.65
N PRO A 102 3.62 4.98 9.28
CA PRO A 102 3.44 5.11 10.73
C PRO A 102 4.47 4.34 11.56
N MET A 103 5.04 3.26 11.02
CA MET A 103 6.02 2.42 11.73
C MET A 103 7.36 3.13 11.92
N THR A 104 7.76 3.96 10.98
CA THR A 104 9.01 4.73 11.03
C THR A 104 8.82 6.09 11.71
N SER A 105 7.59 6.60 11.73
CA SER A 105 7.24 7.91 12.26
C SER A 105 6.96 7.89 13.77
N LEU A 106 6.48 6.77 14.31
CA LEU A 106 6.25 6.59 15.74
C LEU A 106 7.48 5.98 16.41
N ASN A 107 7.90 6.55 17.54
CA ASN A 107 9.00 5.98 18.33
C ASN A 107 8.56 4.66 18.99
N PRO A 108 9.17 3.50 18.64
CA PRO A 108 8.76 2.19 19.16
C PRO A 108 9.00 2.03 20.67
N LEU A 109 9.83 2.87 21.29
CA LEU A 109 10.19 2.84 22.70
C LEU A 109 9.33 3.76 23.57
N HIS A 110 8.44 4.57 22.97
CA HIS A 110 7.58 5.49 23.70
C HIS A 110 6.12 5.05 23.60
N THR A 111 5.37 5.24 24.69
CA THR A 111 3.92 5.02 24.71
C THR A 111 3.20 6.07 23.87
N VAL A 112 1.95 5.79 23.51
CA VAL A 112 1.07 6.72 22.78
C VAL A 112 0.94 8.05 23.51
N GLU A 113 0.65 8.00 24.82
CA GLU A 113 0.53 9.21 25.66
C GLU A 113 1.80 10.06 25.59
N LYS A 114 2.97 9.44 25.78
CA LYS A 114 4.25 10.17 25.81
C LYS A 114 4.52 10.91 24.51
N GLN A 115 4.24 10.29 23.37
CA GLN A 115 4.50 10.88 22.05
C GLN A 115 3.59 12.06 21.75
N ILE A 116 2.29 11.97 22.07
CA ILE A 116 1.36 13.08 21.86
C ILE A 116 1.61 14.20 22.89
N ALA A 117 1.87 13.84 24.14
CA ALA A 117 2.13 14.83 25.21
C ALA A 117 3.42 15.62 24.95
N GLU A 118 4.41 15.05 24.27
CA GLU A 118 5.65 15.75 23.91
C GLU A 118 5.38 16.93 22.99
N THR A 119 4.51 16.79 21.98
CA THR A 119 4.13 17.90 21.09
C THR A 119 3.37 19.00 21.83
N LEU A 120 2.48 18.63 22.76
CA LEU A 120 1.78 19.59 23.63
C LEU A 120 2.72 20.34 24.56
N LEU A 121 3.73 19.65 25.10
CA LEU A 121 4.74 20.26 25.96
C LEU A 121 5.59 21.29 25.20
N LEU A 122 6.06 20.90 24.00
CA LEU A 122 6.98 21.76 23.22
C LEU A 122 6.32 23.04 22.73
N HIS A 123 5.03 23.00 22.32
CA HIS A 123 4.37 24.15 21.69
C HIS A 123 3.38 24.88 22.60
N LYS A 124 2.72 24.17 23.52
CA LYS A 124 1.72 24.78 24.45
C LYS A 124 2.17 24.78 25.91
N GLY A 125 3.35 24.23 26.23
CA GLY A 125 3.85 24.13 27.60
C GLY A 125 3.00 23.23 28.51
N MET A 126 2.08 22.44 27.96
CA MET A 126 1.15 21.60 28.73
C MET A 126 1.88 20.42 29.37
N ARG A 127 1.57 20.13 30.63
CA ARG A 127 2.18 19.03 31.42
C ARG A 127 1.15 18.34 32.32
N GLY A 128 1.50 17.16 32.80
CA GLY A 128 0.75 16.43 33.83
C GLY A 128 -0.70 16.13 33.45
N PRO A 129 -1.64 16.27 34.39
CA PRO A 129 -3.04 15.90 34.17
C PRO A 129 -3.72 16.66 33.02
N ALA A 130 -3.36 17.92 32.78
CA ALA A 130 -3.90 18.72 31.68
C ALA A 130 -3.46 18.18 30.32
N ALA A 131 -2.18 17.82 30.14
CA ALA A 131 -1.69 17.18 28.94
C ALA A 131 -2.37 15.83 28.71
N ARG A 132 -2.48 15.00 29.77
CA ARG A 132 -3.14 13.69 29.69
C ARG A 132 -4.61 13.81 29.26
N ALA A 133 -5.36 14.76 29.83
CA ALA A 133 -6.75 15.01 29.43
C ALA A 133 -6.86 15.39 27.95
N ARG A 134 -5.95 16.28 27.46
CA ARG A 134 -5.92 16.67 26.05
C ARG A 134 -5.53 15.52 25.14
N VAL A 135 -4.61 14.65 25.54
CA VAL A 135 -4.25 13.43 24.80
C VAL A 135 -5.47 12.53 24.63
N ILE A 136 -6.24 12.30 25.70
CA ILE A 136 -7.48 11.48 25.61
C ILE A 136 -8.48 12.12 24.66
N GLU A 137 -8.68 13.42 24.73
CA GLU A 137 -9.56 14.17 23.83
C GLU A 137 -9.13 14.00 22.37
N LEU A 138 -7.84 14.14 22.06
CA LEU A 138 -7.28 13.95 20.71
C LEU A 138 -7.47 12.52 20.21
N LEU A 139 -7.23 11.51 21.05
CA LEU A 139 -7.45 10.10 20.69
C LEU A 139 -8.93 9.80 20.41
N ARG A 140 -9.85 10.39 21.18
CA ARG A 140 -11.29 10.29 20.92
C ARG A 140 -11.67 11.02 19.63
N LEU A 141 -11.11 12.20 19.38
CA LEU A 141 -11.34 12.99 18.17
C LEU A 141 -10.96 12.22 16.90
N VAL A 142 -9.84 11.49 16.92
CA VAL A 142 -9.45 10.64 15.79
C VAL A 142 -10.19 9.30 15.76
N GLY A 143 -11.17 9.08 16.65
CA GLY A 143 -11.99 7.88 16.70
C GLY A 143 -11.22 6.63 17.13
N LEU A 144 -10.24 6.73 18.03
CA LEU A 144 -9.53 5.58 18.58
C LEU A 144 -10.42 4.91 19.64
N PRO A 145 -10.81 3.62 19.46
CA PRO A 145 -11.61 2.92 20.46
C PRO A 145 -10.87 2.79 21.80
N GLU A 146 -11.59 2.94 22.91
CA GLU A 146 -11.04 2.79 24.26
C GLU A 146 -9.77 3.64 24.49
N ALA A 147 -9.82 4.92 24.12
CA ALA A 147 -8.69 5.84 24.13
C ALA A 147 -7.88 5.79 25.45
N GLU A 148 -8.57 5.71 26.59
CA GLU A 148 -7.96 5.66 27.93
C GLU A 148 -7.10 4.42 28.15
N LYS A 149 -7.51 3.28 27.60
CA LYS A 149 -6.76 2.01 27.71
C LYS A 149 -5.58 1.96 26.75
N ARG A 150 -5.53 2.88 25.78
CA ARG A 150 -4.46 2.93 24.77
C ARG A 150 -3.32 3.87 25.11
N LEU A 151 -3.43 4.64 26.17
CA LEU A 151 -2.40 5.63 26.57
C LEU A 151 -1.03 4.97 26.79
N ASP A 152 -1.00 3.86 27.49
CA ASP A 152 0.21 3.11 27.83
C ASP A 152 0.64 2.10 26.74
N ALA A 153 -0.12 2.02 25.63
CA ALA A 153 0.21 1.13 24.53
C ALA A 153 1.44 1.63 23.75
N TYR A 154 2.24 0.69 23.28
CA TYR A 154 3.36 0.95 22.36
C TYR A 154 2.94 0.75 20.91
N PRO A 155 3.61 1.40 19.93
CA PRO A 155 3.25 1.29 18.51
C PRO A 155 3.11 -0.14 17.98
N HIS A 156 3.96 -1.06 18.43
CA HIS A 156 3.94 -2.47 18.00
C HIS A 156 2.69 -3.25 18.47
N GLN A 157 1.96 -2.73 19.46
CA GLN A 157 0.73 -3.34 20.01
C GLN A 157 -0.54 -2.89 19.27
N LEU A 158 -0.40 -2.04 18.26
CA LEU A 158 -1.50 -1.38 17.57
C LEU A 158 -1.60 -1.84 16.12
N SER A 159 -2.81 -1.86 15.57
CA SER A 159 -3.02 -2.10 14.13
C SER A 159 -2.52 -0.94 13.28
N GLY A 160 -2.34 -1.15 11.96
CA GLY A 160 -1.94 -0.10 11.02
C GLY A 160 -2.85 1.13 11.08
N GLY A 161 -4.17 0.92 11.03
CA GLY A 161 -5.14 2.02 11.12
C GLY A 161 -5.14 2.74 12.48
N GLN A 162 -4.88 2.02 13.59
CA GLN A 162 -4.75 2.65 14.90
C GLN A 162 -3.48 3.52 14.99
N ARG A 163 -2.35 3.05 14.46
CA ARG A 163 -1.12 3.85 14.38
C ARG A 163 -1.32 5.11 13.54
N GLN A 164 -2.02 4.97 12.40
CA GLN A 164 -2.34 6.10 11.54
C GLN A 164 -3.18 7.17 12.27
N ARG A 165 -4.22 6.75 13.00
CA ARG A 165 -5.04 7.64 13.82
C ARG A 165 -4.22 8.35 14.90
N ILE A 166 -3.28 7.66 15.53
CA ILE A 166 -2.37 8.25 16.54
C ILE A 166 -1.44 9.27 15.90
N MET A 167 -0.89 8.98 14.73
CA MET A 167 -0.04 9.93 13.99
C MET A 167 -0.84 11.18 13.59
N ILE A 168 -2.09 11.03 13.17
CA ILE A 168 -3.00 12.16 12.93
C ILE A 168 -3.28 12.92 14.23
N ALA A 169 -3.51 12.24 15.37
CA ALA A 169 -3.71 12.89 16.68
C ALA A 169 -2.48 13.71 17.10
N MET A 170 -1.27 13.19 16.85
CA MET A 170 -0.02 13.93 17.10
C MET A 170 0.07 15.19 16.22
N ALA A 171 -0.22 15.06 14.93
CA ALA A 171 -0.18 16.19 14.01
C ALA A 171 -1.18 17.29 14.39
N LEU A 172 -2.35 16.90 14.91
CA LEU A 172 -3.42 17.83 15.31
C LEU A 172 -3.30 18.38 16.74
N ALA A 173 -2.32 17.93 17.52
CA ALA A 173 -2.19 18.29 18.95
C ALA A 173 -2.20 19.80 19.20
N ASN A 174 -1.62 20.56 18.28
CA ASN A 174 -1.50 22.00 18.36
C ASN A 174 -2.49 22.78 17.46
N GLU A 175 -3.41 22.10 16.79
CA GLU A 175 -4.41 22.71 15.87
C GLU A 175 -3.73 23.52 14.76
N PRO A 176 -2.99 22.88 13.87
CA PRO A 176 -2.21 23.55 12.85
C PRO A 176 -3.08 24.29 11.83
N ASP A 177 -2.53 25.34 11.22
CA ASP A 177 -3.16 26.07 10.11
C ASP A 177 -3.06 25.28 8.78
N LEU A 178 -1.97 24.48 8.63
CA LEU A 178 -1.74 23.62 7.47
C LEU A 178 -1.38 22.19 7.91
N LEU A 179 -2.09 21.22 7.41
CA LEU A 179 -1.73 19.81 7.51
C LEU A 179 -1.19 19.32 6.17
N ILE A 180 0.02 18.77 6.18
CA ILE A 180 0.60 18.04 5.04
C ILE A 180 0.38 16.56 5.29
N ALA A 181 -0.38 15.88 4.45
CA ALA A 181 -0.65 14.46 4.55
C ALA A 181 0.02 13.73 3.38
N ASP A 182 1.17 13.11 3.66
CA ASP A 182 1.95 12.37 2.66
C ASP A 182 1.52 10.91 2.64
N GLU A 183 0.74 10.55 1.63
CA GLU A 183 0.15 9.23 1.43
C GLU A 183 -0.52 8.65 2.70
N PRO A 184 -1.46 9.37 3.33
CA PRO A 184 -1.96 9.04 4.67
C PRO A 184 -2.76 7.73 4.74
N THR A 185 -3.02 7.10 3.62
CA THR A 185 -3.85 5.89 3.51
C THR A 185 -3.11 4.72 2.86
N THR A 186 -1.83 4.89 2.49
CA THR A 186 -1.02 3.81 1.90
C THR A 186 -0.87 2.65 2.89
N ALA A 187 -0.94 1.42 2.37
CA ALA A 187 -0.92 0.17 3.13
C ALA A 187 -2.09 -0.03 4.12
N LEU A 188 -3.17 0.74 3.99
CA LEU A 188 -4.42 0.52 4.72
C LEU A 188 -5.44 -0.17 3.81
N ASP A 189 -6.30 -1.01 4.41
CA ASP A 189 -7.42 -1.57 3.68
C ASP A 189 -8.47 -0.49 3.32
N VAL A 190 -9.27 -0.77 2.29
CA VAL A 190 -10.20 0.21 1.69
C VAL A 190 -11.19 0.80 2.69
N THR A 191 -11.64 0.00 3.67
CA THR A 191 -12.58 0.43 4.71
C THR A 191 -11.93 1.45 5.65
N ILE A 192 -10.71 1.15 6.14
CA ILE A 192 -9.93 2.06 7.00
C ILE A 192 -9.52 3.31 6.22
N GLN A 193 -9.13 3.17 4.95
CA GLN A 193 -8.82 4.28 4.05
C GLN A 193 -9.98 5.28 3.97
N ALA A 194 -11.21 4.80 3.71
CA ALA A 194 -12.41 5.64 3.67
C ALA A 194 -12.66 6.36 5.01
N GLN A 195 -12.47 5.67 6.13
CA GLN A 195 -12.60 6.25 7.47
C GLN A 195 -11.56 7.34 7.75
N ILE A 196 -10.30 7.14 7.35
CA ILE A 196 -9.23 8.14 7.54
C ILE A 196 -9.49 9.39 6.67
N LEU A 197 -9.93 9.23 5.44
CA LEU A 197 -10.24 10.35 4.56
C LEU A 197 -11.42 11.17 5.10
N LYS A 198 -12.49 10.50 5.55
CA LYS A 198 -13.60 11.16 6.22
C LYS A 198 -13.13 11.91 7.47
N LEU A 199 -12.30 11.28 8.30
CA LEU A 199 -11.73 11.89 9.48
C LEU A 199 -10.94 13.17 9.13
N LEU A 200 -10.06 13.13 8.12
CA LEU A 200 -9.29 14.30 7.70
C LEU A 200 -10.19 15.45 7.24
N ARG A 201 -11.24 15.14 6.51
CA ARG A 201 -12.23 16.12 6.06
C ARG A 201 -13.01 16.72 7.24
N ASP A 202 -13.55 15.90 8.14
CA ASP A 202 -14.28 16.34 9.33
C ASP A 202 -13.40 17.25 10.22
N LEU A 203 -12.10 16.93 10.31
CA LEU A 203 -11.12 17.71 11.06
C LEU A 203 -10.76 19.02 10.36
N GLN A 204 -10.63 19.01 9.02
CA GLN A 204 -10.41 20.21 8.23
C GLN A 204 -11.56 21.21 8.40
N GLU A 205 -12.80 20.74 8.28
CA GLU A 205 -13.99 21.58 8.49
C GLU A 205 -14.05 22.12 9.93
N ARG A 206 -13.73 21.29 10.93
CA ARG A 206 -13.77 21.67 12.35
C ARG A 206 -12.75 22.73 12.72
N PHE A 207 -11.51 22.61 12.23
CA PHE A 207 -10.41 23.51 12.59
C PHE A 207 -10.15 24.62 11.57
N GLY A 208 -10.81 24.60 10.41
CA GLY A 208 -10.59 25.55 9.32
C GLY A 208 -9.18 25.47 8.73
N MET A 209 -8.47 24.34 8.92
CA MET A 209 -7.10 24.16 8.46
C MET A 209 -7.04 23.90 6.94
N ALA A 210 -5.95 24.32 6.30
CA ALA A 210 -5.64 23.90 4.93
C ALA A 210 -5.05 22.49 4.91
N LEU A 211 -5.24 21.78 3.80
CA LEU A 211 -4.72 20.42 3.60
C LEU A 211 -3.91 20.31 2.29
N LEU A 212 -2.63 19.96 2.41
CA LEU A 212 -1.85 19.47 1.27
C LEU A 212 -1.87 17.94 1.29
N LEU A 213 -2.66 17.35 0.40
CA LEU A 213 -2.81 15.90 0.31
C LEU A 213 -1.91 15.35 -0.80
N ILE A 214 -0.94 14.52 -0.43
CA ILE A 214 -0.11 13.78 -1.39
C ILE A 214 -0.67 12.37 -1.50
N THR A 215 -0.95 11.95 -2.73
CA THR A 215 -1.45 10.59 -3.01
C THR A 215 -1.20 10.22 -4.47
N HIS A 216 -1.13 8.93 -4.73
CA HIS A 216 -1.16 8.36 -6.08
C HIS A 216 -2.56 7.86 -6.46
N ASP A 217 -3.53 7.83 -5.52
CA ASP A 217 -4.90 7.39 -5.79
C ASP A 217 -5.80 8.56 -6.20
N LEU A 218 -6.05 8.65 -7.50
CA LEU A 218 -6.89 9.68 -8.10
C LEU A 218 -8.35 9.62 -7.63
N THR A 219 -8.81 8.47 -7.17
CA THR A 219 -10.15 8.29 -6.64
C THR A 219 -10.32 9.05 -5.31
N ILE A 220 -9.25 9.09 -4.52
CA ILE A 220 -9.20 9.89 -3.30
C ILE A 220 -9.27 11.38 -3.64
N VAL A 221 -8.48 11.81 -4.63
CA VAL A 221 -8.40 13.21 -5.05
C VAL A 221 -9.77 13.77 -5.46
N GLN A 222 -10.50 13.02 -6.27
CA GLN A 222 -11.86 13.40 -6.69
C GLN A 222 -12.82 13.67 -5.52
N LYS A 223 -12.64 12.95 -4.41
CA LYS A 223 -13.54 13.05 -3.24
C LYS A 223 -13.20 14.21 -2.31
N VAL A 224 -11.92 14.54 -2.18
CA VAL A 224 -11.42 15.33 -1.05
C VAL A 224 -10.82 16.66 -1.52
N ALA A 225 -10.21 16.70 -2.70
CA ALA A 225 -9.44 17.85 -3.13
C ALA A 225 -10.27 18.86 -3.94
N THR A 226 -10.18 20.14 -3.59
CA THR A 226 -10.75 21.23 -4.37
C THR A 226 -9.92 21.54 -5.61
N ARG A 227 -8.59 21.50 -5.48
CA ARG A 227 -7.64 21.67 -6.58
C ARG A 227 -6.64 20.52 -6.61
N VAL A 228 -6.11 20.27 -7.78
CA VAL A 228 -5.09 19.25 -8.02
C VAL A 228 -3.88 19.84 -8.75
N ALA A 229 -2.69 19.40 -8.36
CA ALA A 229 -1.45 19.61 -9.08
C ALA A 229 -0.86 18.24 -9.47
N VAL A 230 -0.67 18.02 -10.77
CA VAL A 230 -0.15 16.77 -11.31
C VAL A 230 1.36 16.92 -11.52
N MET A 231 2.12 16.03 -10.90
CA MET A 231 3.58 16.10 -10.89
C MET A 231 4.21 14.87 -11.55
N THR A 232 5.18 15.08 -12.43
CA THR A 232 5.97 14.03 -13.06
C THR A 232 7.41 14.48 -13.26
N ARG A 233 8.38 13.60 -13.04
CA ARG A 233 9.82 13.86 -13.24
C ARG A 233 10.35 15.16 -12.60
N GLY A 234 9.80 15.50 -11.44
CA GLY A 234 10.18 16.68 -10.68
C GLY A 234 9.46 17.97 -11.08
N GLU A 235 8.52 17.95 -12.01
CA GLU A 235 7.83 19.13 -12.54
C GLU A 235 6.32 19.02 -12.34
N ILE A 236 5.63 20.15 -12.07
CA ILE A 236 4.17 20.23 -12.15
C ILE A 236 3.81 20.44 -13.63
N VAL A 237 3.05 19.51 -14.19
CA VAL A 237 2.67 19.52 -15.61
C VAL A 237 1.25 19.99 -15.84
N GLU A 238 0.40 19.91 -14.84
CA GLU A 238 -0.98 20.41 -14.90
C GLU A 238 -1.47 20.78 -13.49
N THR A 239 -2.23 21.87 -13.39
CA THR A 239 -2.87 22.30 -12.15
C THR A 239 -4.21 22.96 -12.45
N GLY A 240 -5.18 22.77 -11.57
CA GLY A 240 -6.50 23.37 -11.75
C GLY A 240 -7.53 22.87 -10.72
N VAL A 241 -8.77 23.26 -10.92
CA VAL A 241 -9.91 22.72 -10.17
C VAL A 241 -10.04 21.23 -10.45
N THR A 242 -10.16 20.43 -9.43
CA THR A 242 -10.14 18.96 -9.54
C THR A 242 -11.17 18.45 -10.56
N ALA A 243 -12.41 18.93 -10.50
CA ALA A 243 -13.46 18.50 -11.41
C ALA A 243 -13.13 18.81 -12.90
N GLU A 244 -12.50 19.94 -13.17
CA GLU A 244 -12.13 20.36 -14.54
C GLU A 244 -10.98 19.53 -15.08
N VAL A 245 -9.90 19.36 -14.29
CA VAL A 245 -8.71 18.58 -14.68
C VAL A 245 -9.08 17.12 -14.95
N PHE A 246 -10.00 16.55 -14.15
CA PHE A 246 -10.44 15.17 -14.34
C PHE A 246 -11.42 14.99 -15.52
N ALA A 247 -12.27 16.00 -15.79
CA ALA A 247 -13.19 15.95 -16.93
C ALA A 247 -12.48 16.19 -18.26
N GLN A 248 -11.52 17.12 -18.28
CA GLN A 248 -10.83 17.56 -19.51
C GLN A 248 -9.32 17.73 -19.28
N PRO A 249 -8.59 16.63 -19.03
CA PRO A 249 -7.14 16.69 -18.81
C PRO A 249 -6.43 17.22 -20.05
N GLN A 250 -5.61 18.26 -19.90
CA GLN A 250 -4.91 18.90 -21.01
C GLN A 250 -3.58 18.22 -21.29
N HIS A 251 -2.84 17.85 -20.23
CA HIS A 251 -1.52 17.27 -20.39
C HIS A 251 -1.60 15.76 -20.70
N PRO A 252 -0.79 15.23 -21.65
CA PRO A 252 -0.80 13.80 -22.01
C PRO A 252 -0.54 12.86 -20.82
N TYR A 253 0.32 13.26 -19.89
CA TYR A 253 0.61 12.48 -18.69
C TYR A 253 -0.61 12.38 -17.76
N THR A 254 -1.37 13.47 -17.59
CA THR A 254 -2.61 13.46 -16.78
C THR A 254 -3.64 12.51 -17.39
N ARG A 255 -3.82 12.52 -18.71
CA ARG A 255 -4.67 11.56 -19.43
C ARG A 255 -4.22 10.12 -19.19
N HIS A 256 -2.94 9.86 -19.37
CA HIS A 256 -2.35 8.54 -19.11
C HIS A 256 -2.60 8.09 -17.66
N LEU A 257 -2.38 8.96 -16.70
CA LEU A 257 -2.59 8.66 -15.28
C LEU A 257 -4.06 8.33 -14.96
N LEU A 258 -5.01 9.09 -15.51
CA LEU A 258 -6.46 8.84 -15.37
C LEU A 258 -6.92 7.55 -16.07
N GLU A 259 -6.27 7.19 -17.17
CA GLU A 259 -6.57 5.97 -17.93
C GLU A 259 -5.92 4.71 -17.35
N SER A 260 -4.93 4.86 -16.48
CA SER A 260 -4.10 3.77 -15.93
C SER A 260 -4.78 2.92 -14.86
N ALA A 261 -6.10 3.02 -14.68
CA ALA A 261 -6.81 2.08 -13.81
C ALA A 261 -6.72 0.65 -14.37
N PRO A 262 -6.51 -0.38 -13.52
CA PRO A 262 -6.51 -1.77 -13.98
C PRO A 262 -7.79 -2.10 -14.75
N LYS A 263 -7.65 -2.44 -16.03
CA LYS A 263 -8.77 -2.73 -16.95
C LYS A 263 -8.71 -4.20 -17.39
N GLY A 264 -9.85 -4.72 -17.86
CA GLY A 264 -9.95 -6.03 -18.48
C GLY A 264 -10.86 -6.99 -17.73
N GLN A 265 -10.93 -8.21 -18.22
CA GLN A 265 -11.76 -9.28 -17.68
C GLN A 265 -10.89 -10.53 -17.44
N PRO A 266 -11.26 -11.38 -16.46
CA PRO A 266 -10.60 -12.66 -16.24
C PRO A 266 -10.58 -13.52 -17.51
N VAL A 267 -9.57 -14.37 -17.61
CA VAL A 267 -9.50 -15.36 -18.70
C VAL A 267 -10.74 -16.25 -18.67
N ARG A 268 -11.46 -16.34 -19.78
CA ARG A 268 -12.64 -17.20 -19.91
C ARG A 268 -12.28 -18.47 -20.67
N HIS A 269 -12.54 -19.60 -20.06
CA HIS A 269 -12.40 -20.91 -20.72
C HIS A 269 -13.73 -21.34 -21.33
N THR A 270 -13.70 -21.97 -22.51
CA THR A 270 -14.88 -22.51 -23.17
C THR A 270 -15.43 -23.74 -22.45
N LYS A 271 -14.58 -24.47 -21.74
CA LYS A 271 -14.94 -25.62 -20.88
C LYS A 271 -14.43 -25.37 -19.49
N THR A 272 -15.13 -25.86 -18.46
CA THR A 272 -14.69 -25.79 -17.07
C THR A 272 -13.36 -26.54 -16.90
N PRO A 273 -12.27 -25.86 -16.52
CA PRO A 273 -10.98 -26.52 -16.33
C PRO A 273 -10.99 -27.50 -15.15
N PRO A 274 -10.09 -28.50 -15.14
CA PRO A 274 -9.98 -29.42 -14.02
C PRO A 274 -9.57 -28.71 -12.72
N VAL A 275 -9.94 -29.29 -11.59
CA VAL A 275 -9.55 -28.80 -10.27
C VAL A 275 -8.08 -29.12 -10.05
N LEU A 276 -7.27 -28.10 -9.82
CA LEU A 276 -5.84 -28.22 -9.53
C LEU A 276 -5.58 -28.34 -8.03
N LEU A 277 -6.23 -27.47 -7.22
CA LEU A 277 -6.12 -27.49 -5.77
C LEU A 277 -7.51 -27.42 -5.14
N GLN A 278 -7.75 -28.28 -4.15
CA GLN A 278 -8.95 -28.25 -3.33
C GLN A 278 -8.58 -28.39 -1.84
N ALA A 279 -9.17 -27.56 -1.00
CA ALA A 279 -9.12 -27.72 0.46
C ALA A 279 -10.53 -27.73 1.01
N LYS A 280 -10.80 -28.58 2.04
CA LYS A 280 -12.09 -28.70 2.69
C LYS A 280 -11.96 -28.63 4.19
N GLY A 281 -12.83 -27.82 4.82
CA GLY A 281 -12.83 -27.59 6.27
C GLY A 281 -11.49 -27.09 6.78
N PHE A 282 -10.80 -26.29 5.97
CA PHE A 282 -9.41 -25.89 6.20
C PHE A 282 -9.29 -24.91 7.37
N LYS A 283 -8.33 -25.17 8.29
CA LYS A 283 -8.13 -24.39 9.51
C LYS A 283 -6.66 -24.09 9.75
N VAL A 284 -6.38 -22.86 10.20
CA VAL A 284 -5.08 -22.46 10.74
C VAL A 284 -5.31 -21.70 12.03
N TRP A 285 -4.98 -22.33 13.15
CA TRP A 285 -5.19 -21.80 14.49
C TRP A 285 -3.85 -21.60 15.20
N PHE A 286 -3.62 -20.42 15.74
CA PHE A 286 -2.42 -20.09 16.51
C PHE A 286 -2.73 -20.18 18.01
N PRO A 287 -2.00 -21.00 18.80
CA PRO A 287 -2.25 -21.13 20.22
C PRO A 287 -1.82 -19.86 20.98
N ILE A 288 -2.69 -19.33 21.81
CA ILE A 288 -2.39 -18.30 22.80
C ILE A 288 -1.79 -18.99 24.00
N ARG A 289 -0.53 -18.69 24.29
CA ARG A 289 0.20 -19.28 25.42
C ARG A 289 0.45 -18.24 26.50
N THR A 290 0.03 -18.53 27.73
CA THR A 290 0.17 -17.62 28.87
C THR A 290 0.94 -18.28 30.02
N GLY A 291 1.51 -17.43 30.89
CA GLY A 291 2.26 -17.86 32.08
C GLY A 291 3.64 -18.43 31.79
N VAL A 292 4.41 -18.66 32.86
CA VAL A 292 5.81 -19.18 32.80
C VAL A 292 5.88 -20.56 32.13
N LEU A 293 4.85 -21.41 32.34
CA LEU A 293 4.76 -22.75 31.75
C LEU A 293 4.20 -22.77 30.33
N ARG A 294 3.96 -21.61 29.70
CA ARG A 294 3.43 -21.47 28.33
C ARG A 294 2.22 -22.36 28.04
N ARG A 295 1.27 -22.46 28.99
CA ARG A 295 0.03 -23.22 28.80
C ARG A 295 -0.84 -22.55 27.75
N THR A 296 -1.44 -23.36 26.85
CA THR A 296 -2.40 -22.87 25.85
C THR A 296 -3.70 -22.53 26.56
N THR A 297 -4.09 -21.26 26.53
CA THR A 297 -5.32 -20.72 27.14
C THR A 297 -6.41 -20.41 26.11
N GLY A 298 -6.06 -20.44 24.81
CA GLY A 298 -6.99 -20.18 23.72
C GLY A 298 -6.31 -20.28 22.37
N TYR A 299 -7.04 -19.93 21.32
CA TYR A 299 -6.52 -19.91 19.94
C TYR A 299 -6.96 -18.65 19.22
N VAL A 300 -6.06 -18.06 18.45
CA VAL A 300 -6.40 -17.12 17.40
C VAL A 300 -6.76 -17.94 16.16
N LYS A 301 -8.02 -17.93 15.78
CA LYS A 301 -8.55 -18.67 14.63
C LYS A 301 -8.36 -17.85 13.36
N ALA A 302 -7.15 -17.81 12.85
CA ALA A 302 -6.83 -16.99 11.68
C ALA A 302 -7.49 -17.49 10.38
N VAL A 303 -7.74 -18.80 10.28
CA VAL A 303 -8.55 -19.45 9.26
C VAL A 303 -9.38 -20.52 9.96
N ASP A 304 -10.70 -20.51 9.79
CA ASP A 304 -11.60 -21.41 10.51
C ASP A 304 -12.67 -22.05 9.61
N GLY A 305 -12.39 -23.26 9.13
CA GLY A 305 -13.34 -24.09 8.39
C GLY A 305 -13.62 -23.63 6.96
N ILE A 306 -12.60 -23.14 6.24
CA ILE A 306 -12.73 -22.61 4.88
C ILE A 306 -12.64 -23.73 3.84
N ASP A 307 -13.51 -23.68 2.83
CA ASP A 307 -13.41 -24.48 1.61
C ASP A 307 -12.81 -23.63 0.47
N VAL A 308 -11.85 -24.20 -0.24
CA VAL A 308 -11.15 -23.54 -1.36
C VAL A 308 -11.10 -24.48 -2.55
N THR A 309 -11.38 -23.96 -3.75
CA THR A 309 -11.18 -24.67 -5.00
C THR A 309 -10.46 -23.76 -5.99
N VAL A 310 -9.36 -24.24 -6.56
CA VAL A 310 -8.61 -23.55 -7.62
C VAL A 310 -8.53 -24.45 -8.83
N ARG A 311 -8.85 -23.90 -10.00
CA ARG A 311 -8.83 -24.64 -11.27
C ARG A 311 -7.61 -24.27 -12.10
N GLU A 312 -7.21 -25.15 -12.99
CA GLU A 312 -6.09 -24.91 -13.91
C GLU A 312 -6.33 -23.67 -14.78
N GLY A 313 -5.32 -22.82 -14.90
CA GLY A 313 -5.39 -21.61 -15.73
C GLY A 313 -6.39 -20.56 -15.24
N GLU A 314 -7.00 -20.72 -14.06
CA GLU A 314 -7.93 -19.75 -13.50
C GLU A 314 -7.33 -19.01 -12.29
N THR A 315 -7.90 -17.85 -12.00
CA THR A 315 -7.54 -17.04 -10.82
C THR A 315 -8.66 -17.08 -9.79
N LEU A 316 -8.34 -17.53 -8.58
CA LEU A 316 -9.15 -17.36 -7.39
C LEU A 316 -8.71 -16.08 -6.66
N GLY A 317 -9.59 -15.09 -6.59
CA GLY A 317 -9.39 -13.88 -5.80
C GLY A 317 -9.73 -14.12 -4.32
N VAL A 318 -8.88 -13.66 -3.42
CA VAL A 318 -9.14 -13.68 -1.98
C VAL A 318 -9.09 -12.25 -1.46
N VAL A 319 -10.23 -11.73 -1.00
CA VAL A 319 -10.41 -10.33 -0.59
C VAL A 319 -10.91 -10.23 0.85
N GLY A 320 -10.71 -9.08 1.48
CA GLY A 320 -11.16 -8.78 2.84
C GLY A 320 -10.22 -7.78 3.51
N GLU A 321 -10.60 -7.29 4.70
CA GLU A 321 -9.81 -6.34 5.48
C GLU A 321 -8.47 -6.93 5.95
N SER A 322 -7.55 -6.05 6.36
CA SER A 322 -6.29 -6.47 6.99
C SER A 322 -6.59 -7.28 8.26
N GLY A 323 -5.87 -8.41 8.42
CA GLY A 323 -6.11 -9.32 9.54
C GLY A 323 -7.26 -10.32 9.35
N SER A 324 -8.00 -10.31 8.23
CA SER A 324 -9.05 -11.29 7.96
C SER A 324 -8.57 -12.74 7.71
N GLY A 325 -7.25 -12.96 7.64
CA GLY A 325 -6.66 -14.30 7.49
C GLY A 325 -6.20 -14.68 6.07
N LYS A 326 -6.25 -13.78 5.09
CA LYS A 326 -5.91 -14.04 3.66
C LYS A 326 -4.51 -14.61 3.46
N THR A 327 -3.49 -13.91 3.94
CA THR A 327 -2.09 -14.36 3.91
C THR A 327 -1.93 -15.70 4.63
N THR A 328 -2.58 -15.87 5.78
CA THR A 328 -2.56 -17.13 6.54
C THR A 328 -3.18 -18.27 5.76
N LEU A 329 -4.27 -18.02 5.03
CA LEU A 329 -4.89 -18.99 4.13
C LEU A 329 -3.90 -19.43 3.03
N GLY A 330 -3.27 -18.47 2.33
CA GLY A 330 -2.28 -18.75 1.29
C GLY A 330 -1.10 -19.57 1.81
N LEU A 331 -0.48 -19.14 2.92
CA LEU A 331 0.64 -19.85 3.53
C LEU A 331 0.26 -21.25 4.05
N GLY A 332 -0.95 -21.40 4.59
CA GLY A 332 -1.44 -22.69 5.07
C GLY A 332 -1.69 -23.68 3.93
N LEU A 333 -2.32 -23.24 2.83
CA LEU A 333 -2.54 -24.06 1.62
C LEU A 333 -1.22 -24.58 1.03
N LEU A 334 -0.16 -23.77 1.11
CA LEU A 334 1.20 -24.14 0.70
C LEU A 334 1.94 -25.02 1.72
N ARG A 335 1.31 -25.38 2.84
CA ARG A 335 1.96 -26.14 3.92
C ARG A 335 3.23 -25.45 4.47
N LEU A 336 3.24 -24.11 4.47
CA LEU A 336 4.23 -23.29 5.13
C LEU A 336 3.87 -23.00 6.59
N LEU A 337 2.58 -23.11 6.92
CA LEU A 337 2.04 -23.07 8.28
C LEU A 337 1.41 -24.41 8.65
N LYS A 338 1.40 -24.72 9.95
CA LYS A 338 0.66 -25.87 10.47
C LYS A 338 -0.83 -25.63 10.28
N SER A 339 -1.52 -26.57 9.66
CA SER A 339 -2.94 -26.46 9.31
C SER A 339 -3.66 -27.79 9.57
N GLU A 340 -4.98 -27.73 9.70
CA GLU A 340 -5.90 -28.86 9.76
C GLU A 340 -6.86 -28.82 8.56
N GLY A 341 -7.44 -29.93 8.20
CA GLY A 341 -8.30 -30.11 7.03
C GLY A 341 -7.58 -30.77 5.85
N ALA A 342 -8.36 -31.30 4.92
CA ALA A 342 -7.82 -31.98 3.75
C ALA A 342 -7.38 -30.98 2.69
N ILE A 343 -6.18 -31.15 2.17
CA ILE A 343 -5.66 -30.40 0.99
C ILE A 343 -5.32 -31.41 -0.08
N VAL A 344 -5.94 -31.27 -1.25
CA VAL A 344 -5.68 -32.10 -2.43
C VAL A 344 -5.12 -31.21 -3.53
N TYR A 345 -3.97 -31.57 -4.06
CA TYR A 345 -3.32 -30.91 -5.20
C TYR A 345 -3.08 -31.94 -6.30
N ASP A 346 -3.60 -31.70 -7.49
CA ASP A 346 -3.50 -32.61 -8.64
C ASP A 346 -3.84 -34.07 -8.26
N GLY A 347 -4.94 -34.27 -7.55
CA GLY A 347 -5.40 -35.57 -7.05
C GLY A 347 -4.62 -36.15 -5.86
N LYS A 348 -3.54 -35.49 -5.39
CA LYS A 348 -2.69 -35.97 -4.27
C LYS A 348 -3.00 -35.21 -2.98
N ARG A 349 -3.16 -35.92 -1.88
CA ARG A 349 -3.33 -35.32 -0.55
C ARG A 349 -1.99 -34.74 -0.06
N LEU A 350 -1.99 -33.47 0.30
CA LEU A 350 -0.82 -32.75 0.84
C LEU A 350 -0.74 -32.77 2.36
N ASP A 351 -1.89 -32.81 3.05
CA ASP A 351 -1.99 -32.71 4.52
C ASP A 351 -1.19 -33.79 5.26
N PRO A 352 -1.05 -35.06 4.81
CA PRO A 352 -0.26 -36.05 5.51
C PRO A 352 1.24 -35.98 5.18
N LEU A 353 1.65 -35.17 4.18
CA LEU A 353 3.04 -35.17 3.70
C LEU A 353 3.98 -34.44 4.67
N GLY A 354 5.13 -35.05 4.96
CA GLY A 354 6.25 -34.40 5.64
C GLY A 354 7.05 -33.49 4.69
N THR A 355 7.99 -32.73 5.26
CA THR A 355 8.80 -31.74 4.52
C THR A 355 9.56 -32.34 3.33
N GLY A 356 10.09 -33.56 3.45
CA GLY A 356 10.80 -34.24 2.36
C GLY A 356 9.90 -34.56 1.18
N ALA A 357 8.70 -35.07 1.44
CA ALA A 357 7.70 -35.40 0.42
C ALA A 357 7.09 -34.16 -0.24
N MET A 358 7.02 -33.03 0.47
CA MET A 358 6.58 -31.74 -0.08
C MET A 358 7.62 -31.09 -1.00
N ARG A 359 8.90 -31.40 -0.86
CA ARG A 359 9.99 -30.73 -1.60
C ARG A 359 9.81 -30.76 -3.12
N PRO A 360 9.50 -31.89 -3.78
CA PRO A 360 9.24 -31.92 -5.21
C PRO A 360 8.06 -31.03 -5.62
N LEU A 361 6.97 -31.05 -4.83
CA LEU A 361 5.75 -30.28 -5.11
C LEU A 361 5.96 -28.78 -4.96
N ARG A 362 6.93 -28.35 -4.15
CA ARG A 362 7.30 -26.93 -4.02
C ARG A 362 7.87 -26.33 -5.32
N ARG A 363 8.28 -27.14 -6.29
CA ARG A 363 8.60 -26.67 -7.64
C ARG A 363 7.35 -26.23 -8.37
N GLU A 364 6.26 -26.97 -8.20
CA GLU A 364 5.01 -26.75 -8.93
C GLU A 364 4.10 -25.72 -8.26
N ILE A 365 4.29 -25.51 -6.95
CA ILE A 365 3.49 -24.61 -6.13
C ILE A 365 4.41 -23.53 -5.55
N GLN A 366 4.27 -22.30 -6.03
CA GLN A 366 5.15 -21.19 -5.66
C GLN A 366 4.36 -20.05 -4.98
N ILE A 367 5.08 -19.14 -4.32
CA ILE A 367 4.52 -17.94 -3.69
C ILE A 367 5.35 -16.72 -4.04
N VAL A 368 4.66 -15.60 -4.26
CA VAL A 368 5.23 -14.24 -4.28
C VAL A 368 4.67 -13.51 -3.06
N PHE A 369 5.56 -13.07 -2.18
CA PHE A 369 5.20 -12.40 -0.94
C PHE A 369 4.86 -10.92 -1.16
N GLN A 370 4.13 -10.33 -0.22
CA GLN A 370 3.64 -8.95 -0.22
C GLN A 370 4.77 -7.92 -0.34
N ASP A 371 5.87 -8.11 0.40
CA ASP A 371 6.98 -7.17 0.43
C ASP A 371 8.17 -7.69 -0.41
N PRO A 372 8.41 -7.10 -1.59
CA PRO A 372 9.55 -7.48 -2.41
C PRO A 372 10.90 -7.08 -1.79
N PHE A 373 10.92 -6.06 -0.90
CA PHE A 373 12.16 -5.62 -0.24
C PHE A 373 12.67 -6.66 0.76
N SER A 374 11.79 -7.20 1.60
CA SER A 374 12.17 -8.23 2.58
C SER A 374 12.33 -9.62 1.95
N SER A 375 11.66 -9.88 0.81
CA SER A 375 11.70 -11.17 0.12
C SER A 375 12.93 -11.39 -0.76
N LEU A 376 13.64 -10.32 -1.15
CA LEU A 376 14.86 -10.36 -1.97
C LEU A 376 16.07 -10.01 -1.11
N SER A 377 17.06 -10.90 -1.03
CA SER A 377 18.29 -10.62 -0.29
C SER A 377 19.05 -9.44 -0.91
N PRO A 378 19.30 -8.34 -0.16
CA PRO A 378 20.01 -7.17 -0.71
C PRO A 378 21.49 -7.44 -1.01
N ARG A 379 22.03 -8.58 -0.55
CA ARG A 379 23.42 -8.99 -0.71
C ARG A 379 23.67 -9.88 -1.91
N LEU A 380 22.60 -10.35 -2.56
CA LEU A 380 22.68 -11.23 -3.74
C LEU A 380 22.31 -10.45 -4.99
N SER A 381 22.96 -10.77 -6.11
CA SER A 381 22.54 -10.24 -7.42
C SER A 381 21.21 -10.85 -7.85
N ILE A 382 20.52 -10.21 -8.79
CA ILE A 382 19.25 -10.69 -9.34
C ILE A 382 19.41 -12.11 -9.88
N GLY A 383 20.48 -12.38 -10.61
CA GLY A 383 20.78 -13.72 -11.10
C GLY A 383 20.91 -14.76 -9.99
N GLN A 384 21.62 -14.42 -8.93
CA GLN A 384 21.77 -15.32 -7.77
C GLN A 384 20.45 -15.60 -7.06
N ILE A 385 19.60 -14.58 -6.92
CA ILE A 385 18.26 -14.71 -6.30
C ILE A 385 17.36 -15.64 -7.12
N VAL A 386 17.35 -15.49 -8.43
CA VAL A 386 16.52 -16.31 -9.33
C VAL A 386 17.10 -17.73 -9.47
N GLU A 387 18.45 -17.88 -9.43
CA GLU A 387 19.14 -19.16 -9.54
C GLU A 387 18.92 -20.10 -8.35
N GLU A 388 18.62 -19.55 -7.16
CA GLU A 388 18.50 -20.32 -5.92
C GLU A 388 17.53 -21.50 -6.06
N GLY A 389 16.32 -21.24 -6.61
CA GLY A 389 15.33 -22.28 -6.86
C GLY A 389 15.81 -23.37 -7.82
N LEU A 390 16.52 -23.00 -8.88
CA LEU A 390 17.09 -23.94 -9.83
C LEU A 390 18.12 -24.88 -9.16
N LYS A 391 19.00 -24.34 -8.31
CA LYS A 391 19.98 -25.11 -7.54
C LYS A 391 19.30 -26.09 -6.57
N VAL A 392 18.31 -25.62 -5.81
CA VAL A 392 17.55 -26.43 -4.85
C VAL A 392 16.87 -27.63 -5.52
N HIS A 393 16.30 -27.42 -6.70
CA HIS A 393 15.59 -28.44 -7.47
C HIS A 393 16.47 -29.16 -8.51
N ARG A 394 17.77 -28.85 -8.57
CA ARG A 394 18.75 -29.44 -9.50
C ARG A 394 18.34 -29.29 -10.97
N ILE A 395 17.82 -28.10 -11.32
CA ILE A 395 17.43 -27.75 -12.69
C ILE A 395 18.59 -27.00 -13.35
N GLY A 396 18.93 -27.37 -14.58
CA GLY A 396 20.06 -26.81 -15.31
C GLY A 396 21.41 -27.34 -14.76
N GLU A 397 21.96 -28.36 -15.42
CA GLU A 397 23.16 -29.08 -14.96
C GLU A 397 24.41 -28.18 -14.92
N THR A 398 24.49 -27.23 -15.86
CA THR A 398 25.63 -26.31 -15.97
C THR A 398 25.27 -24.88 -15.57
N PRO A 399 26.25 -24.07 -15.10
CA PRO A 399 26.01 -22.63 -14.86
C PRO A 399 25.47 -21.90 -16.09
N LYS A 400 25.96 -22.26 -17.29
CA LYS A 400 25.48 -21.68 -18.57
C LYS A 400 24.00 -22.01 -18.83
N ALA A 401 23.59 -23.26 -18.58
CA ALA A 401 22.19 -23.67 -18.73
C ALA A 401 21.27 -22.94 -17.74
N ARG A 402 21.70 -22.79 -16.49
CA ARG A 402 20.94 -22.01 -15.49
C ARG A 402 20.85 -20.53 -15.86
N ARG A 403 21.94 -19.92 -16.33
CA ARG A 403 21.94 -18.54 -16.80
C ARG A 403 20.91 -18.31 -17.91
N ALA A 404 20.84 -19.18 -18.89
CA ALA A 404 19.85 -19.09 -19.95
C ALA A 404 18.40 -19.16 -19.44
N LEU A 405 18.12 -20.04 -18.44
CA LEU A 405 16.80 -20.12 -17.80
C LEU A 405 16.45 -18.84 -17.03
N ILE A 406 17.44 -18.21 -16.39
CA ILE A 406 17.26 -16.94 -15.67
C ILE A 406 16.99 -15.80 -16.64
N GLU A 407 17.74 -15.72 -17.74
CA GLU A 407 17.57 -14.72 -18.79
C GLU A 407 16.17 -14.82 -19.42
N ASP A 408 15.69 -16.04 -19.69
CA ASP A 408 14.32 -16.31 -20.18
C ASP A 408 13.25 -15.86 -19.16
N ALA A 409 13.45 -16.19 -17.88
CA ALA A 409 12.54 -15.77 -16.81
C ALA A 409 12.49 -14.24 -16.64
N LEU A 410 13.63 -13.54 -16.72
CA LEU A 410 13.68 -12.09 -16.67
C LEU A 410 12.97 -11.46 -17.88
N THR A 411 13.22 -11.99 -19.07
CA THR A 411 12.54 -11.56 -20.30
C THR A 411 11.03 -11.74 -20.20
N SER A 412 10.58 -12.89 -19.65
CA SER A 412 9.16 -13.21 -19.48
C SER A 412 8.42 -12.23 -18.59
N VAL A 413 9.10 -11.59 -17.63
CA VAL A 413 8.54 -10.56 -16.76
C VAL A 413 8.81 -9.13 -17.26
N GLY A 414 9.38 -8.98 -18.48
CA GLY A 414 9.66 -7.68 -19.08
C GLY A 414 10.85 -6.93 -18.45
N LEU A 415 11.83 -7.68 -17.92
CA LEU A 415 13.12 -7.14 -17.46
C LEU A 415 14.21 -7.44 -18.49
N ASP A 416 15.15 -6.50 -18.63
CA ASP A 416 16.32 -6.69 -19.49
C ASP A 416 17.24 -7.78 -18.87
N PRO A 417 17.55 -8.88 -19.59
CA PRO A 417 18.48 -9.89 -19.14
C PRO A 417 19.87 -9.36 -18.76
N ALA A 418 20.31 -8.25 -19.35
CA ALA A 418 21.59 -7.61 -19.00
C ALA A 418 21.65 -7.15 -17.52
N THR A 419 20.50 -7.06 -16.85
CA THR A 419 20.41 -6.66 -15.43
C THR A 419 20.68 -7.80 -14.45
N ILE A 420 20.97 -9.00 -14.93
CA ILE A 420 21.17 -10.23 -14.12
C ILE A 420 22.23 -10.06 -13.00
N ASP A 421 23.25 -9.27 -13.24
CA ASP A 421 24.35 -9.06 -12.30
C ASP A 421 24.15 -7.86 -11.36
N ARG A 422 23.03 -7.10 -11.51
CA ARG A 422 22.65 -5.99 -10.64
C ARG A 422 22.07 -6.48 -9.31
N TYR A 423 21.99 -5.56 -8.34
CA TYR A 423 21.46 -5.82 -6.99
C TYR A 423 20.04 -5.25 -6.83
N PRO A 424 19.20 -5.80 -5.92
CA PRO A 424 17.83 -5.34 -5.71
C PRO A 424 17.69 -3.84 -5.43
N HIS A 425 18.64 -3.22 -4.74
CA HIS A 425 18.57 -1.80 -4.41
C HIS A 425 18.69 -0.86 -5.62
N GLU A 426 19.16 -1.37 -6.78
CA GLU A 426 19.25 -0.61 -8.04
C GLU A 426 17.93 -0.62 -8.84
N PHE A 427 16.88 -1.30 -8.35
CA PHE A 427 15.61 -1.46 -9.03
C PHE A 427 14.49 -0.68 -8.32
N SER A 428 13.52 -0.18 -9.12
CA SER A 428 12.28 0.37 -8.58
C SER A 428 11.42 -0.71 -7.89
N GLY A 429 10.42 -0.30 -7.10
CA GLY A 429 9.49 -1.24 -6.43
C GLY A 429 8.83 -2.20 -7.42
N GLY A 430 8.30 -1.69 -8.54
CA GLY A 430 7.68 -2.51 -9.58
C GLY A 430 8.65 -3.48 -10.26
N GLN A 431 9.90 -3.05 -10.49
CA GLN A 431 10.94 -3.93 -11.03
C GLN A 431 11.33 -5.04 -10.04
N ARG A 432 11.45 -4.74 -8.74
CA ARG A 432 11.69 -5.76 -7.70
C ARG A 432 10.56 -6.77 -7.64
N GLN A 433 9.31 -6.32 -7.78
CA GLN A 433 8.16 -7.22 -7.84
C GLN A 433 8.24 -8.15 -9.06
N ARG A 434 8.64 -7.65 -10.23
CA ARG A 434 8.90 -8.48 -11.42
C ARG A 434 10.02 -9.50 -11.18
N VAL A 435 11.08 -9.13 -10.45
CA VAL A 435 12.14 -10.08 -10.03
C VAL A 435 11.58 -11.18 -9.12
N ALA A 436 10.72 -10.83 -8.15
CA ALA A 436 10.09 -11.81 -7.27
C ALA A 436 9.20 -12.79 -8.05
N ILE A 437 8.48 -12.30 -9.08
CA ILE A 437 7.71 -13.17 -10.00
C ILE A 437 8.65 -14.03 -10.85
N ALA A 438 9.74 -13.48 -11.41
CA ALA A 438 10.73 -14.24 -12.19
C ALA A 438 11.36 -15.37 -11.36
N ARG A 439 11.68 -15.13 -10.07
CA ARG A 439 12.17 -16.14 -9.13
C ARG A 439 11.23 -17.33 -8.99
N ALA A 440 9.92 -17.07 -8.95
CA ALA A 440 8.92 -18.13 -8.90
C ALA A 440 8.74 -18.82 -10.27
N LEU A 441 8.69 -18.03 -11.34
CA LEU A 441 8.39 -18.48 -12.71
C LEU A 441 9.49 -19.37 -13.32
N VAL A 442 10.76 -19.13 -12.95
CA VAL A 442 11.90 -19.91 -13.44
C VAL A 442 11.78 -21.42 -13.17
N LEU A 443 10.98 -21.79 -12.15
CA LEU A 443 10.69 -23.19 -11.80
C LEU A 443 9.56 -23.80 -12.63
N LYS A 444 8.88 -22.99 -13.47
CA LYS A 444 7.71 -23.37 -14.26
C LYS A 444 6.59 -23.97 -13.40
N PRO A 445 6.07 -23.21 -12.42
CA PRO A 445 5.02 -23.70 -11.53
C PRO A 445 3.70 -23.88 -12.28
N ARG A 446 2.77 -24.65 -11.70
CA ARG A 446 1.37 -24.74 -12.14
C ARG A 446 0.45 -23.87 -11.29
N LEU A 447 0.81 -23.66 -10.01
CA LEU A 447 0.08 -22.81 -9.05
C LEU A 447 1.00 -21.74 -8.48
N LEU A 448 0.55 -20.49 -8.53
CA LEU A 448 1.24 -19.36 -7.93
C LEU A 448 0.31 -18.62 -6.95
N VAL A 449 0.70 -18.57 -5.69
CA VAL A 449 0.07 -17.72 -4.70
C VAL A 449 0.70 -16.34 -4.78
N LEU A 450 -0.11 -15.32 -4.99
CA LEU A 450 0.29 -13.93 -5.09
C LEU A 450 -0.30 -13.19 -3.88
N ASP A 451 0.54 -12.90 -2.90
CA ASP A 451 0.12 -12.24 -1.67
C ASP A 451 0.37 -10.74 -1.77
N GLU A 452 -0.69 -9.99 -2.03
CA GLU A 452 -0.70 -8.53 -2.23
C GLU A 452 0.38 -8.01 -3.19
N PRO A 453 0.54 -8.58 -4.39
CA PRO A 453 1.69 -8.29 -5.26
C PRO A 453 1.70 -6.87 -5.84
N THR A 454 0.65 -6.09 -5.62
CA THR A 454 0.48 -4.74 -6.17
C THR A 454 0.30 -3.66 -5.11
N SER A 455 0.31 -4.00 -3.82
CA SER A 455 -0.07 -3.08 -2.72
C SER A 455 0.88 -1.87 -2.55
N ALA A 456 2.14 -2.02 -2.92
CA ALA A 456 3.16 -0.97 -2.81
C ALA A 456 3.46 -0.26 -4.15
N LEU A 457 2.61 -0.48 -5.17
CA LEU A 457 2.80 0.05 -6.51
C LEU A 457 1.81 1.18 -6.80
N ASP A 458 2.26 2.19 -7.55
CA ASP A 458 1.36 3.20 -8.10
C ASP A 458 0.42 2.63 -9.17
N MET A 459 -0.66 3.36 -9.49
CA MET A 459 -1.73 2.88 -10.36
C MET A 459 -1.25 2.44 -11.74
N SER A 460 -0.28 3.14 -12.34
CA SER A 460 0.22 2.81 -13.68
C SER A 460 1.03 1.51 -13.65
N VAL A 461 1.87 1.32 -12.63
CA VAL A 461 2.63 0.07 -12.44
C VAL A 461 1.72 -1.08 -12.03
N GLN A 462 0.64 -0.82 -11.26
CA GLN A 462 -0.39 -1.83 -10.96
C GLN A 462 -1.07 -2.35 -12.24
N ALA A 463 -1.47 -1.45 -13.14
CA ALA A 463 -2.08 -1.83 -14.41
C ALA A 463 -1.13 -2.70 -15.26
N GLN A 464 0.13 -2.28 -15.39
CA GLN A 464 1.16 -3.07 -16.09
C GLN A 464 1.39 -4.44 -15.43
N MET A 465 1.30 -4.53 -14.10
CA MET A 465 1.45 -5.80 -13.39
C MET A 465 0.26 -6.72 -13.65
N VAL A 466 -0.97 -6.20 -13.70
CA VAL A 466 -2.17 -6.95 -14.06
C VAL A 466 -2.07 -7.53 -15.47
N ASP A 467 -1.62 -6.72 -16.43
CA ASP A 467 -1.43 -7.16 -17.82
C ASP A 467 -0.33 -8.23 -17.91
N LEU A 468 0.79 -8.05 -17.21
CA LEU A 468 1.85 -9.04 -17.11
C LEU A 468 1.33 -10.37 -16.55
N LEU A 469 0.58 -10.36 -15.45
CA LEU A 469 0.04 -11.57 -14.83
C LEU A 469 -0.94 -12.30 -15.76
N ARG A 470 -1.76 -11.57 -16.52
CA ARG A 470 -2.63 -12.14 -17.55
C ARG A 470 -1.85 -12.82 -18.68
N ASP A 471 -0.84 -12.13 -19.18
CA ASP A 471 0.04 -12.66 -20.22
C ASP A 471 0.74 -13.94 -19.78
N LEU A 472 1.28 -13.95 -18.55
CA LEU A 472 1.92 -15.13 -17.97
C LEU A 472 0.91 -16.28 -17.78
N GLN A 473 -0.31 -15.97 -17.33
CA GLN A 473 -1.39 -16.96 -17.19
C GLN A 473 -1.74 -17.59 -18.54
N ALA A 474 -1.91 -16.78 -19.58
CA ALA A 474 -2.24 -17.26 -20.91
C ALA A 474 -1.11 -18.11 -21.53
N ARG A 475 0.15 -17.69 -21.38
CA ARG A 475 1.31 -18.41 -21.98
C ARG A 475 1.64 -19.71 -21.26
N HIS A 476 1.48 -19.76 -19.94
CA HIS A 476 1.95 -20.87 -19.11
C HIS A 476 0.82 -21.67 -18.45
N SER A 477 -0.46 -21.34 -18.74
CA SER A 477 -1.64 -21.95 -18.12
C SER A 477 -1.58 -21.93 -16.57
N LEU A 478 -1.05 -20.84 -15.99
CA LEU A 478 -0.86 -20.70 -14.57
C LEU A 478 -2.20 -20.57 -13.84
N ALA A 479 -2.36 -21.31 -12.75
CA ALA A 479 -3.43 -21.06 -11.80
C ALA A 479 -2.93 -20.06 -10.74
N TYR A 480 -3.78 -19.10 -10.34
CA TYR A 480 -3.45 -18.14 -9.31
C TYR A 480 -4.39 -18.24 -8.11
N ILE A 481 -3.82 -18.10 -6.91
CA ILE A 481 -4.53 -17.59 -5.72
C ILE A 481 -4.06 -16.16 -5.55
N PHE A 482 -4.92 -15.21 -5.88
CA PHE A 482 -4.59 -13.79 -5.87
C PHE A 482 -5.19 -13.11 -4.63
N ILE A 483 -4.35 -12.82 -3.65
CA ILE A 483 -4.73 -12.14 -2.41
C ILE A 483 -4.51 -10.65 -2.60
N SER A 484 -5.55 -9.85 -2.37
CA SER A 484 -5.44 -8.39 -2.45
C SER A 484 -6.55 -7.70 -1.65
N HIS A 485 -6.26 -6.49 -1.20
CA HIS A 485 -7.26 -5.56 -0.70
C HIS A 485 -7.76 -4.59 -1.79
N ASP A 486 -7.05 -4.47 -2.94
CA ASP A 486 -7.53 -3.68 -4.09
C ASP A 486 -8.50 -4.49 -4.94
N LEU A 487 -9.79 -4.17 -4.78
CA LEU A 487 -10.89 -4.85 -5.45
C LEU A 487 -10.91 -4.61 -6.97
N ARG A 488 -10.31 -3.51 -7.45
CA ARG A 488 -10.21 -3.21 -8.90
C ARG A 488 -9.29 -4.20 -9.58
N VAL A 489 -8.17 -4.50 -8.96
CA VAL A 489 -7.19 -5.49 -9.45
C VAL A 489 -7.80 -6.90 -9.43
N VAL A 490 -8.49 -7.27 -8.33
CA VAL A 490 -9.15 -8.58 -8.22
C VAL A 490 -10.23 -8.74 -9.29
N ARG A 491 -11.07 -7.72 -9.52
CA ARG A 491 -12.10 -7.73 -10.58
C ARG A 491 -11.50 -7.94 -11.97
N ALA A 492 -10.31 -7.42 -12.21
CA ALA A 492 -9.63 -7.51 -13.49
C ALA A 492 -9.00 -8.89 -13.74
N LEU A 493 -8.67 -9.68 -12.70
CA LEU A 493 -7.93 -10.95 -12.80
C LEU A 493 -8.73 -12.18 -12.36
N ALA A 494 -9.57 -12.06 -11.33
CA ALA A 494 -10.17 -13.21 -10.68
C ALA A 494 -11.46 -13.67 -11.36
N ARG A 495 -11.57 -14.98 -11.59
CA ARG A 495 -12.78 -15.66 -12.09
C ARG A 495 -13.77 -15.91 -10.94
N GLU A 496 -13.27 -16.40 -9.83
CA GLU A 496 -14.02 -16.63 -8.60
C GLU A 496 -13.41 -15.80 -7.48
N VAL A 497 -14.23 -15.38 -6.52
CA VAL A 497 -13.80 -14.55 -5.39
C VAL A 497 -14.27 -15.17 -4.08
N LEU A 498 -13.37 -15.22 -3.08
CA LEU A 498 -13.66 -15.50 -1.69
C LEU A 498 -13.55 -14.20 -0.90
N VAL A 499 -14.62 -13.81 -0.22
CA VAL A 499 -14.64 -12.64 0.69
C VAL A 499 -14.44 -13.15 2.11
N MET A 500 -13.31 -12.77 2.72
CA MET A 500 -12.93 -13.20 4.06
C MET A 500 -13.15 -12.10 5.10
N LYS A 501 -13.68 -12.51 6.25
CA LYS A 501 -13.80 -11.68 7.46
C LYS A 501 -13.56 -12.55 8.69
N ASP A 502 -12.74 -12.07 9.64
CA ASP A 502 -12.48 -12.72 10.93
C ASP A 502 -12.15 -14.23 10.83
N GLY A 503 -11.38 -14.61 9.81
CA GLY A 503 -10.93 -15.99 9.59
C GLY A 503 -11.92 -16.91 8.90
N VAL A 504 -13.08 -16.41 8.46
CA VAL A 504 -14.09 -17.19 7.73
C VAL A 504 -14.42 -16.59 6.37
N VAL A 505 -14.92 -17.41 5.45
CA VAL A 505 -15.49 -16.92 4.18
C VAL A 505 -16.94 -16.52 4.44
N VAL A 506 -17.24 -15.23 4.24
CA VAL A 506 -18.60 -14.69 4.42
C VAL A 506 -19.41 -14.71 3.13
N GLU A 507 -18.75 -14.67 1.98
CA GLU A 507 -19.37 -14.77 0.66
C GLU A 507 -18.36 -15.31 -0.37
N SER A 508 -18.82 -16.10 -1.32
CA SER A 508 -17.99 -16.64 -2.40
C SER A 508 -18.79 -16.88 -3.66
N GLY A 509 -18.14 -16.78 -4.81
CA GLY A 509 -18.77 -17.07 -6.09
C GLY A 509 -18.07 -16.44 -7.29
N ASP A 510 -18.78 -16.43 -8.43
CA ASP A 510 -18.31 -15.76 -9.65
C ASP A 510 -18.02 -14.29 -9.39
N SER A 511 -16.90 -13.83 -9.91
CA SER A 511 -16.41 -12.46 -9.69
C SER A 511 -17.47 -11.43 -10.08
N ALA A 512 -18.10 -11.55 -11.24
CA ALA A 512 -19.13 -10.59 -11.68
C ALA A 512 -20.32 -10.52 -10.69
N ALA A 513 -20.75 -11.69 -10.18
CA ALA A 513 -21.86 -11.74 -9.22
C ALA A 513 -21.50 -11.05 -7.89
N ILE A 514 -20.30 -11.30 -7.35
CA ILE A 514 -19.83 -10.70 -6.10
C ILE A 514 -19.66 -9.18 -6.25
N PHE A 515 -19.16 -8.69 -7.39
CA PHE A 515 -18.95 -7.26 -7.59
C PHE A 515 -20.23 -6.48 -7.96
N GLU A 516 -21.17 -7.11 -8.68
CA GLU A 516 -22.37 -6.42 -9.16
C GLU A 516 -23.58 -6.60 -8.22
N ARG A 517 -23.67 -7.73 -7.51
CA ARG A 517 -24.80 -8.10 -6.68
C ARG A 517 -24.38 -8.78 -5.37
N PRO A 518 -23.56 -8.11 -4.54
CA PRO A 518 -23.14 -8.68 -3.26
C PRO A 518 -24.33 -8.94 -2.35
N GLN A 519 -24.38 -10.14 -1.75
CA GLN A 519 -25.49 -10.55 -0.88
C GLN A 519 -25.20 -10.28 0.59
N HIS A 520 -23.97 -10.55 1.01
CA HIS A 520 -23.61 -10.38 2.42
C HIS A 520 -23.42 -8.90 2.78
N PRO A 521 -23.93 -8.42 3.96
CA PRO A 521 -23.80 -7.00 4.35
C PRO A 521 -22.36 -6.48 4.38
N TYR A 522 -21.42 -7.31 4.83
CA TYR A 522 -20.00 -6.97 4.83
C TYR A 522 -19.45 -6.79 3.40
N THR A 523 -19.80 -7.69 2.47
CA THR A 523 -19.39 -7.57 1.08
C THR A 523 -19.94 -6.31 0.45
N ARG A 524 -21.21 -5.97 0.72
CA ARG A 524 -21.81 -4.69 0.28
C ARG A 524 -21.02 -3.49 0.79
N ALA A 525 -20.71 -3.46 2.08
CA ALA A 525 -19.93 -2.38 2.67
C ALA A 525 -18.51 -2.27 2.06
N LEU A 526 -17.87 -3.42 1.82
CA LEU A 526 -16.54 -3.49 1.20
C LEU A 526 -16.57 -2.97 -0.24
N MET A 527 -17.60 -3.36 -1.04
CA MET A 527 -17.79 -2.89 -2.41
C MET A 527 -18.14 -1.40 -2.46
N ALA A 528 -19.02 -0.93 -1.58
CA ALA A 528 -19.34 0.49 -1.45
C ALA A 528 -18.07 1.32 -1.16
N ALA A 529 -17.27 0.92 -0.20
CA ALA A 529 -16.02 1.61 0.12
C ALA A 529 -15.06 1.71 -1.08
N ALA A 530 -15.05 0.68 -1.96
CA ALA A 530 -14.14 0.61 -3.11
C ALA A 530 -14.68 1.30 -4.39
N PHE A 531 -16.00 1.26 -4.63
CA PHE A 531 -16.60 1.60 -5.93
C PHE A 531 -17.67 2.69 -5.89
N GLU A 532 -18.37 2.94 -4.77
CA GLU A 532 -19.53 3.87 -4.67
C GLU A 532 -19.17 5.36 -4.84
N ILE A 533 -18.01 5.63 -5.35
CA ILE A 533 -17.60 6.97 -5.75
C ILE A 533 -18.30 7.42 -7.04
N LYS A 534 -18.92 6.50 -7.79
CA LYS A 534 -19.65 6.81 -9.03
C LYS A 534 -21.19 6.88 -8.86
N ALA A 535 -21.75 6.43 -7.74
CA ALA A 535 -23.21 6.31 -7.60
C ALA A 535 -23.91 7.61 -7.15
N GLU A 536 -23.23 8.53 -6.48
CA GLU A 536 -23.83 9.82 -6.08
C GLU A 536 -23.91 10.85 -7.22
N GLU A 537 -23.09 10.73 -8.27
CA GLU A 537 -23.17 11.64 -9.43
C GLU A 537 -24.28 11.28 -10.45
N THR A 538 -24.84 10.08 -10.38
CA THR A 538 -25.96 9.66 -11.26
C THR A 538 -27.34 9.76 -10.62
N GLY A 539 -27.43 10.24 -9.38
CA GLY A 539 -28.68 10.47 -8.63
C GLY A 539 -29.40 11.78 -8.93
N ALA A 540 -29.19 12.37 -10.12
CA ALA A 540 -30.02 13.50 -10.57
C ALA A 540 -31.26 12.98 -11.30
N VAL A 541 -32.41 13.12 -10.61
CA VAL A 541 -33.76 13.31 -11.17
C VAL A 541 -34.34 12.15 -11.99
N ARG A 542 -35.19 11.36 -11.33
CA ARG A 542 -36.53 11.07 -11.93
C ARG A 542 -37.58 11.10 -10.84
N THR A 543 -38.51 12.05 -11.04
CA THR A 543 -39.79 12.24 -10.35
C THR A 543 -40.59 10.96 -10.21
#